data_c5333f9fd28db4d5516161af8094032c
#
_entry.id   c5333f9fd28db4d5516161af8094032c
#
_cell.length_a   1.000
_cell.length_b   1.000
_cell.length_c   1.000
_cell.angle_alpha   90.00
_cell.angle_beta   90.00
_cell.angle_gamma   90.00
#
_symmetry.space_group_name_H-M   'P 1'
#
loop_
_entity.id
_entity.type
_entity.pdbx_description
1 polymer ?
#
loop_
_entity_poly.entity_id
_entity_poly.type
_entity_poly.pdbx_seq_one_letter_code
_entity_poly.pdbx_strand_id
1 'polypeptide(L)'
;MDSSDLFRILPRVLIVSRRTVRKNKFVDFVGEYHLDLIVAYGAVPVIVPRVAGIHMLLESFEPIHGVLLCEGEDINPALYGAADFSGLSLGEFEEVRRLHASDTAIDHEKDTIELWLARLCLERNIPFLGICRGSQVLNVACGGTLYQDIEKEMATKCEEGNATAHIDYSDYDGHRHPVRVAENSPLHAWFRDSLEEAKMEIWMNSYHHQGVKRLADRFVPMAFARDGLIEGFYDPVAYNPEEGKFIMGLQFHPERMRRPGTEDFDYPGCPAAYQEFVKAVIAYQRKVSSTADIENCQRLGEEMEEKRKNIVRSFSLAKHVYVSKQEMPPAKEQDLQIGAEFLEANAALNPQQEKRLKQMGATVRNASFYLEKIKMNEARKTAARITMEKMSIEQLSELHSFYHMMGKICSEVFDKKLEAT
;
A
#
# COMPACT_ATOMS: atom_id res chain seq x y z
N MET A 1 -9.78 8.75 -33.64
CA MET A 1 -10.19 9.11 -32.27
C MET A 1 -9.06 9.98 -31.72
N ASP A 2 -9.33 11.22 -31.45
CA ASP A 2 -8.30 12.14 -30.92
C ASP A 2 -7.98 11.71 -29.49
N SER A 3 -6.70 11.72 -29.10
CA SER A 3 -6.28 11.35 -27.73
C SER A 3 -6.96 12.20 -26.65
N SER A 4 -7.40 13.41 -26.98
CA SER A 4 -8.18 14.29 -26.10
C SER A 4 -9.56 13.73 -25.73
N ASP A 5 -10.16 12.85 -26.56
CA ASP A 5 -11.47 12.26 -26.31
C ASP A 5 -11.40 11.10 -25.31
N LEU A 6 -10.28 10.38 -25.25
CA LEU A 6 -10.10 9.23 -24.34
C LEU A 6 -10.21 9.64 -22.86
N PHE A 7 -9.64 10.79 -22.50
CA PHE A 7 -9.67 11.30 -21.14
C PHE A 7 -11.04 11.77 -20.66
N ARG A 8 -11.93 12.08 -21.61
CA ARG A 8 -13.34 12.40 -21.34
C ARG A 8 -14.19 11.14 -21.17
N ILE A 9 -13.77 10.01 -21.75
CA ILE A 9 -14.53 8.76 -21.78
C ILE A 9 -14.23 7.90 -20.57
N LEU A 10 -12.95 7.74 -20.21
CA LEU A 10 -12.51 6.89 -19.11
C LEU A 10 -12.10 7.74 -17.89
N PRO A 11 -12.72 7.50 -16.73
CA PRO A 11 -12.34 8.18 -15.52
C PRO A 11 -10.95 7.76 -15.05
N ARG A 12 -10.25 8.65 -14.35
CA ARG A 12 -8.91 8.43 -13.80
C ARG A 12 -8.99 8.01 -12.34
N VAL A 13 -8.29 6.93 -12.01
CA VAL A 13 -8.07 6.48 -10.63
C VAL A 13 -6.60 6.64 -10.31
N LEU A 14 -6.27 7.50 -9.35
CA LEU A 14 -4.90 7.64 -8.86
C LEU A 14 -4.54 6.49 -7.94
N ILE A 15 -3.35 5.92 -8.13
CA ILE A 15 -2.81 4.85 -7.31
C ILE A 15 -1.39 5.25 -6.91
N VAL A 16 -1.12 5.34 -5.61
CA VAL A 16 0.23 5.67 -5.12
C VAL A 16 1.12 4.43 -5.23
N SER A 17 2.27 4.57 -5.88
CA SER A 17 3.20 3.47 -6.08
C SER A 17 3.87 3.03 -4.77
N ARG A 18 4.24 1.76 -4.71
CA ARG A 18 5.25 1.23 -3.80
C ARG A 18 6.64 1.39 -4.39
N ARG A 19 7.68 1.26 -3.56
CA ARG A 19 9.06 1.36 -4.01
C ARG A 19 9.87 0.15 -3.61
N THR A 20 10.61 -0.40 -4.55
CA THR A 20 11.57 -1.47 -4.33
C THR A 20 12.91 -1.14 -4.97
N VAL A 21 13.93 -1.93 -4.65
CA VAL A 21 15.24 -1.83 -5.29
C VAL A 21 15.42 -2.99 -6.26
N ARG A 22 15.55 -2.68 -7.55
CA ARG A 22 15.89 -3.66 -8.59
C ARG A 22 17.16 -3.24 -9.33
N LYS A 23 18.10 -4.16 -9.47
CA LYS A 23 19.39 -3.89 -10.14
C LYS A 23 20.05 -2.59 -9.62
N ASN A 24 20.03 -2.41 -8.30
CA ASN A 24 20.56 -1.23 -7.60
C ASN A 24 19.91 0.12 -7.99
N LYS A 25 18.66 0.09 -8.46
CA LYS A 25 17.87 1.29 -8.76
C LYS A 25 16.55 1.22 -8.03
N PHE A 26 16.05 2.36 -7.59
CA PHE A 26 14.68 2.46 -7.13
C PHE A 26 13.72 2.25 -8.30
N VAL A 27 12.74 1.40 -8.10
CA VAL A 27 11.65 1.13 -9.04
C VAL A 27 10.36 1.34 -8.29
N ASP A 28 9.53 2.22 -8.83
CA ASP A 28 8.17 2.42 -8.34
C ASP A 28 7.25 1.44 -9.08
N PHE A 29 6.35 0.77 -8.34
CA PHE A 29 5.46 -0.25 -8.88
C PHE A 29 4.10 -0.25 -8.18
N VAL A 30 3.12 -0.85 -8.83
CA VAL A 30 1.80 -1.17 -8.29
C VAL A 30 1.52 -2.63 -8.63
N GLY A 31 0.88 -3.36 -7.72
CA GLY A 31 0.46 -4.74 -7.94
C GLY A 31 -0.47 -4.86 -9.16
N GLU A 32 -0.21 -5.83 -10.04
CA GLU A 32 -0.95 -5.99 -11.30
C GLU A 32 -2.46 -6.20 -11.10
N TYR A 33 -2.86 -6.91 -10.05
CA TYR A 33 -4.27 -7.16 -9.77
C TYR A 33 -5.09 -5.89 -9.55
N HIS A 34 -4.51 -4.87 -8.91
CA HIS A 34 -5.15 -3.57 -8.75
C HIS A 34 -5.38 -2.90 -10.11
N LEU A 35 -4.35 -2.90 -10.96
CA LEU A 35 -4.40 -2.27 -12.28
C LEU A 35 -5.42 -2.98 -13.18
N ASP A 36 -5.38 -4.30 -13.19
CA ASP A 36 -6.26 -5.14 -13.98
C ASP A 36 -7.74 -4.94 -13.63
N LEU A 37 -8.06 -4.92 -12.34
CA LEU A 37 -9.44 -4.74 -11.88
C LEU A 37 -9.97 -3.34 -12.20
N ILE A 38 -9.15 -2.30 -12.03
CA ILE A 38 -9.53 -0.93 -12.39
C ILE A 38 -9.85 -0.84 -13.89
N VAL A 39 -8.99 -1.41 -14.75
CA VAL A 39 -9.19 -1.42 -16.20
C VAL A 39 -10.38 -2.29 -16.60
N ALA A 40 -10.52 -3.47 -16.00
CA ALA A 40 -11.62 -4.40 -16.30
C ALA A 40 -12.99 -3.79 -16.04
N TYR A 41 -13.10 -2.91 -15.03
CA TYR A 41 -14.38 -2.25 -14.70
C TYR A 41 -14.57 -0.87 -15.34
N GLY A 42 -13.62 -0.40 -16.15
CA GLY A 42 -13.82 0.74 -17.05
C GLY A 42 -13.25 2.07 -16.54
N ALA A 43 -12.17 2.04 -15.78
CA ALA A 43 -11.38 3.22 -15.40
C ALA A 43 -9.93 3.11 -15.85
N VAL A 44 -9.19 4.21 -15.84
CA VAL A 44 -7.76 4.26 -16.16
C VAL A 44 -6.97 4.43 -14.87
N PRO A 45 -6.11 3.47 -14.49
CA PRO A 45 -5.19 3.65 -13.40
C PRO A 45 -4.08 4.64 -13.77
N VAL A 46 -3.84 5.63 -12.91
CA VAL A 46 -2.77 6.61 -13.04
C VAL A 46 -1.84 6.45 -11.85
N ILE A 47 -0.64 5.97 -12.10
CA ILE A 47 0.35 5.72 -11.04
C ILE A 47 0.98 7.03 -10.62
N VAL A 48 0.85 7.37 -9.33
CA VAL A 48 1.54 8.50 -8.71
C VAL A 48 2.90 8.00 -8.22
N PRO A 49 4.02 8.53 -8.79
CA PRO A 49 5.34 8.08 -8.41
C PRO A 49 5.75 8.64 -7.05
N ARG A 50 6.60 7.89 -6.33
CA ARG A 50 7.19 8.32 -5.05
C ARG A 50 8.45 9.15 -5.29
N VAL A 51 8.29 10.32 -5.86
CA VAL A 51 9.39 11.28 -6.08
C VAL A 51 9.27 12.40 -5.07
N ALA A 52 10.39 12.79 -4.47
CA ALA A 52 10.43 13.88 -3.49
C ALA A 52 9.77 15.16 -4.05
N GLY A 53 8.86 15.74 -3.28
CA GLY A 53 8.11 16.94 -3.67
C GLY A 53 6.90 16.69 -4.59
N ILE A 54 6.59 15.45 -4.97
CA ILE A 54 5.42 15.16 -5.82
C ILE A 54 4.10 15.61 -5.19
N HIS A 55 4.02 15.62 -3.86
CA HIS A 55 2.84 16.08 -3.13
C HIS A 55 2.46 17.54 -3.46
N MET A 56 3.43 18.38 -3.85
CA MET A 56 3.19 19.75 -4.31
C MET A 56 2.63 19.81 -5.74
N LEU A 57 2.71 18.73 -6.47
CA LEU A 57 2.29 18.63 -7.87
C LEU A 57 1.04 17.77 -8.06
N LEU A 58 0.41 17.31 -6.98
CA LEU A 58 -0.74 16.40 -7.05
C LEU A 58 -1.95 17.01 -7.78
N GLU A 59 -2.09 18.33 -7.74
CA GLU A 59 -3.10 19.06 -8.53
C GLU A 59 -2.90 18.92 -10.05
N SER A 60 -1.67 18.64 -10.50
CA SER A 60 -1.40 18.40 -11.92
C SER A 60 -1.99 17.09 -12.46
N PHE A 61 -2.42 16.20 -11.55
CA PHE A 61 -3.12 14.97 -11.92
C PHE A 61 -4.63 15.16 -12.17
N GLU A 62 -5.15 16.38 -11.92
CA GLU A 62 -6.56 16.69 -12.21
C GLU A 62 -6.92 16.46 -13.70
N PRO A 63 -8.15 16.03 -14.02
CA PRO A 63 -9.22 15.69 -13.10
C PRO A 63 -9.00 14.33 -12.41
N ILE A 64 -9.22 14.28 -11.09
CA ILE A 64 -9.16 13.07 -10.27
C ILE A 64 -10.57 12.57 -10.06
N HIS A 65 -10.88 11.35 -10.50
CA HIS A 65 -12.21 10.79 -10.38
C HIS A 65 -12.32 9.70 -9.31
N GLY A 66 -11.19 9.16 -8.88
CA GLY A 66 -11.09 8.20 -7.79
C GLY A 66 -9.67 8.06 -7.29
N VAL A 67 -9.50 7.56 -6.08
CA VAL A 67 -8.20 7.24 -5.47
C VAL A 67 -8.26 5.84 -4.90
N LEU A 68 -7.26 5.02 -5.25
CA LEU A 68 -6.99 3.71 -4.65
C LEU A 68 -5.66 3.80 -3.91
N LEU A 69 -5.67 3.58 -2.61
CA LEU A 69 -4.47 3.37 -1.83
C LEU A 69 -4.30 1.88 -1.51
N CYS A 70 -3.14 1.35 -1.84
CA CYS A 70 -2.81 -0.06 -1.72
C CYS A 70 -2.01 -0.36 -0.45
N GLU A 71 -1.54 -1.59 -0.37
CA GLU A 71 -0.65 -2.08 0.67
C GLU A 71 0.69 -1.33 0.71
N GLY A 72 1.44 -1.50 1.81
CA GLY A 72 2.77 -0.90 1.96
C GLY A 72 3.30 -1.00 3.37
N GLU A 73 4.40 -0.31 3.58
CA GLU A 73 5.12 -0.21 4.84
C GLU A 73 4.31 0.56 5.90
N ASP A 74 4.73 0.53 7.16
CA ASP A 74 4.07 1.18 8.29
C ASP A 74 3.92 2.70 8.08
N ILE A 75 2.81 3.22 8.58
CA ILE A 75 2.59 4.67 8.67
C ILE A 75 3.40 5.21 9.84
N ASN A 76 4.01 6.39 9.66
CA ASN A 76 4.75 7.05 10.73
C ASN A 76 3.85 7.26 11.96
N PRO A 77 4.18 6.66 13.10
CA PRO A 77 3.38 6.76 14.32
C PRO A 77 3.14 8.19 14.80
N ALA A 78 4.05 9.11 14.52
CA ALA A 78 3.89 10.52 14.86
C ALA A 78 2.67 11.20 14.19
N LEU A 79 2.09 10.58 13.17
CA LEU A 79 0.96 11.13 12.41
C LEU A 79 -0.41 10.84 13.04
N TYR A 80 -0.51 9.87 13.95
CA TYR A 80 -1.78 9.50 14.60
C TYR A 80 -1.78 9.54 16.13
N GLY A 81 -0.83 10.28 16.70
CA GLY A 81 -0.88 10.74 18.08
C GLY A 81 -0.03 9.95 19.06
N ALA A 82 0.94 10.65 19.65
CA ALA A 82 1.82 10.14 20.69
C ALA A 82 1.08 9.65 21.98
N ALA A 83 -0.17 10.04 22.18
CA ALA A 83 -0.95 9.65 23.36
C ALA A 83 -1.36 8.17 23.37
N ASP A 84 -1.40 7.50 22.21
CA ASP A 84 -1.78 6.10 22.06
C ASP A 84 -0.56 5.16 21.91
N PHE A 85 0.67 5.66 22.03
CA PHE A 85 1.90 4.86 22.04
C PHE A 85 2.06 3.97 23.28
N SER A 86 1.18 4.08 24.23
CA SER A 86 1.38 3.62 25.60
C SER A 86 1.20 2.12 25.84
N GLY A 87 1.18 1.29 24.81
CA GLY A 87 1.01 -0.15 24.98
C GLY A 87 2.32 -0.94 25.07
N LEU A 88 3.36 -0.50 24.36
CA LEU A 88 4.60 -1.26 24.22
C LEU A 88 5.75 -0.65 25.02
N SER A 89 6.49 -1.47 25.74
CA SER A 89 7.79 -1.11 26.32
C SER A 89 8.83 -0.89 25.21
N LEU A 90 9.92 -0.19 25.52
CA LEU A 90 11.03 -0.01 24.57
C LEU A 90 11.58 -1.33 24.04
N GLY A 91 11.65 -2.37 24.90
CA GLY A 91 12.11 -3.70 24.50
C GLY A 91 11.16 -4.38 23.51
N GLU A 92 9.85 -4.30 23.74
CA GLU A 92 8.84 -4.83 22.83
C GLU A 92 8.84 -4.10 21.49
N PHE A 93 9.05 -2.78 21.51
CA PHE A 93 9.15 -2.00 20.28
C PHE A 93 10.37 -2.37 19.43
N GLU A 94 11.52 -2.61 20.06
CA GLU A 94 12.72 -3.11 19.36
C GLU A 94 12.50 -4.54 18.81
N GLU A 95 11.73 -5.37 19.50
CA GLU A 95 11.38 -6.70 19.02
C GLU A 95 10.45 -6.63 17.81
N VAL A 96 9.40 -5.77 17.83
CA VAL A 96 8.53 -5.50 16.68
C VAL A 96 9.35 -5.08 15.46
N ARG A 97 10.27 -4.12 15.62
CA ARG A 97 11.16 -3.69 14.55
C ARG A 97 12.03 -4.82 13.98
N ARG A 98 12.41 -5.76 14.81
CA ARG A 98 13.20 -6.91 14.38
C ARG A 98 12.36 -7.96 13.66
N LEU A 99 11.17 -8.25 14.16
CA LEU A 99 10.25 -9.22 13.57
C LEU A 99 9.70 -8.73 12.23
N HIS A 100 9.32 -7.47 12.16
CA HIS A 100 8.68 -6.84 10.98
C HIS A 100 9.64 -5.88 10.25
N ALA A 101 10.92 -6.25 10.13
CA ALA A 101 11.95 -5.35 9.61
C ALA A 101 11.72 -4.88 8.16
N SER A 102 10.94 -5.62 7.36
CA SER A 102 10.53 -5.22 6.02
C SER A 102 9.45 -4.13 6.02
N ASP A 103 8.61 -4.10 7.05
CA ASP A 103 7.39 -3.30 7.09
C ASP A 103 7.59 -2.03 7.92
N THR A 104 8.44 -2.07 8.95
CA THR A 104 8.70 -0.95 9.87
C THR A 104 9.55 0.20 9.28
N ALA A 105 9.90 0.13 7.99
CA ALA A 105 10.66 1.18 7.30
C ALA A 105 9.71 2.33 6.90
N ILE A 106 9.60 3.35 7.76
CA ILE A 106 8.74 4.52 7.51
C ILE A 106 9.14 5.25 6.23
N ASP A 107 8.17 5.55 5.39
CA ASP A 107 8.29 6.35 4.19
C ASP A 107 7.51 7.64 4.30
N HIS A 108 8.18 8.69 4.73
CA HIS A 108 7.57 9.99 4.95
C HIS A 108 6.98 10.62 3.68
N GLU A 109 7.57 10.39 2.51
CA GLU A 109 7.04 10.92 1.25
C GLU A 109 5.72 10.23 0.89
N LYS A 110 5.67 8.90 1.04
CA LYS A 110 4.44 8.13 0.82
C LYS A 110 3.34 8.55 1.80
N ASP A 111 3.67 8.67 3.08
CA ASP A 111 2.74 9.16 4.11
C ASP A 111 2.13 10.52 3.71
N THR A 112 2.98 11.45 3.28
CA THR A 112 2.56 12.80 2.89
C THR A 112 1.62 12.77 1.69
N ILE A 113 1.96 12.03 0.64
CA ILE A 113 1.16 11.89 -0.58
C ILE A 113 -0.20 11.26 -0.25
N GLU A 114 -0.19 10.12 0.45
CA GLU A 114 -1.40 9.35 0.73
C GLU A 114 -2.37 10.08 1.67
N LEU A 115 -1.87 10.72 2.73
CA LEU A 115 -2.69 11.52 3.62
C LEU A 115 -3.29 12.75 2.91
N TRP A 116 -2.54 13.39 2.02
CA TRP A 116 -3.05 14.50 1.23
C TRP A 116 -4.19 14.03 0.31
N LEU A 117 -3.99 12.93 -0.42
CA LEU A 117 -5.02 12.35 -1.30
C LEU A 117 -6.26 11.91 -0.53
N ALA A 118 -6.08 11.26 0.63
CA ALA A 118 -7.20 10.86 1.47
C ALA A 118 -8.02 12.08 1.92
N ARG A 119 -7.39 13.13 2.42
CA ARG A 119 -8.07 14.38 2.82
C ARG A 119 -8.78 15.05 1.64
N LEU A 120 -8.15 15.12 0.48
CA LEU A 120 -8.77 15.64 -0.73
C LEU A 120 -10.06 14.88 -1.10
N CYS A 121 -10.01 13.54 -1.02
CA CYS A 121 -11.18 12.70 -1.29
C CYS A 121 -12.30 12.92 -0.28
N LEU A 122 -11.95 13.06 1.00
CA LEU A 122 -12.91 13.35 2.07
C LEU A 122 -13.58 14.73 1.92
N GLU A 123 -12.84 15.74 1.51
CA GLU A 123 -13.33 17.11 1.30
C GLU A 123 -14.22 17.22 0.06
N ARG A 124 -13.83 16.58 -1.03
CA ARG A 124 -14.52 16.70 -2.34
C ARG A 124 -15.50 15.55 -2.63
N ASN A 125 -15.63 14.58 -1.72
CA ASN A 125 -16.38 13.35 -1.93
C ASN A 125 -15.94 12.57 -3.19
N ILE A 126 -14.63 12.59 -3.49
CA ILE A 126 -14.05 11.75 -4.55
C ILE A 126 -14.07 10.30 -4.06
N PRO A 127 -14.55 9.32 -4.86
CA PRO A 127 -14.52 7.91 -4.52
C PRO A 127 -13.12 7.45 -4.07
N PHE A 128 -13.07 6.78 -2.92
CA PHE A 128 -11.84 6.33 -2.30
C PHE A 128 -11.97 4.88 -1.85
N LEU A 129 -11.01 4.05 -2.26
CA LEU A 129 -10.84 2.68 -1.78
C LEU A 129 -9.46 2.55 -1.15
N GLY A 130 -9.39 2.20 0.14
CA GLY A 130 -8.16 1.90 0.85
C GLY A 130 -8.04 0.39 1.10
N ILE A 131 -6.97 -0.23 0.61
CA ILE A 131 -6.65 -1.66 0.83
C ILE A 131 -5.45 -1.76 1.77
N CYS A 132 -5.56 -2.58 2.81
CA CYS A 132 -4.54 -2.84 3.81
C CYS A 132 -4.00 -1.52 4.41
N ARG A 133 -2.75 -1.13 4.14
CA ARG A 133 -2.22 0.19 4.54
C ARG A 133 -3.13 1.35 4.09
N GLY A 134 -3.73 1.29 2.91
CA GLY A 134 -4.63 2.32 2.42
C GLY A 134 -5.86 2.55 3.32
N SER A 135 -6.38 1.50 3.95
CA SER A 135 -7.44 1.60 4.95
C SER A 135 -6.96 2.30 6.23
N GLN A 136 -5.76 1.98 6.66
CA GLN A 136 -5.12 2.60 7.82
C GLN A 136 -4.87 4.10 7.58
N VAL A 137 -4.38 4.49 6.40
CA VAL A 137 -4.23 5.90 6.00
C VAL A 137 -5.56 6.64 6.04
N LEU A 138 -6.64 6.04 5.55
CA LEU A 138 -7.98 6.62 5.59
C LEU A 138 -8.44 6.88 7.03
N ASN A 139 -8.24 5.91 7.92
CA ASN A 139 -8.57 6.05 9.34
C ASN A 139 -7.75 7.19 10.00
N VAL A 140 -6.44 7.22 9.77
CA VAL A 140 -5.54 8.25 10.31
C VAL A 140 -5.90 9.64 9.77
N ALA A 141 -6.22 9.77 8.48
CA ALA A 141 -6.65 11.03 7.87
C ALA A 141 -7.89 11.64 8.55
N CYS A 142 -8.75 10.80 9.14
CA CYS A 142 -9.93 11.20 9.91
C CYS A 142 -9.70 11.28 11.43
N GLY A 143 -8.46 11.15 11.90
CA GLY A 143 -8.11 11.25 13.32
C GLY A 143 -8.25 9.95 14.10
N GLY A 144 -8.39 8.80 13.43
CA GLY A 144 -8.30 7.49 14.04
C GLY A 144 -6.85 7.10 14.41
N THR A 145 -6.68 5.98 15.11
CA THR A 145 -5.36 5.49 15.54
C THR A 145 -5.15 4.03 15.13
N LEU A 146 -3.89 3.57 15.19
CA LEU A 146 -3.48 2.23 14.80
C LEU A 146 -2.79 1.51 15.95
N TYR A 147 -2.90 0.19 15.98
CA TYR A 147 -1.98 -0.67 16.69
C TYR A 147 -0.61 -0.61 16.02
N GLN A 148 0.46 -0.51 16.81
CA GLN A 148 1.84 -0.61 16.32
C GLN A 148 2.19 -2.06 16.01
N ASP A 149 1.64 -2.97 16.82
CA ASP A 149 1.70 -4.40 16.63
C ASP A 149 0.47 -5.04 17.27
N ILE A 150 -0.36 -5.67 16.45
CA ILE A 150 -1.64 -6.24 16.87
C ILE A 150 -1.40 -7.35 17.89
N GLU A 151 -0.47 -8.26 17.60
CA GLU A 151 -0.21 -9.44 18.44
C GLU A 151 0.18 -9.02 19.85
N LYS A 152 1.14 -8.11 19.98
CA LYS A 152 1.63 -7.65 21.30
C LYS A 152 0.61 -6.78 22.05
N GLU A 153 -0.04 -5.84 21.37
CA GLU A 153 -0.96 -4.92 22.02
C GLU A 153 -2.32 -5.55 22.34
N MET A 154 -2.72 -6.61 21.65
CA MET A 154 -3.98 -7.32 21.89
C MET A 154 -3.80 -8.58 22.73
N ALA A 155 -2.59 -9.08 22.92
CA ALA A 155 -2.30 -10.30 23.69
C ALA A 155 -2.96 -10.33 25.09
N THR A 156 -3.07 -9.19 25.75
CA THR A 156 -3.69 -9.06 27.09
C THR A 156 -5.19 -8.80 27.06
N LYS A 157 -5.75 -8.52 25.89
CA LYS A 157 -7.18 -8.13 25.72
C LYS A 157 -8.03 -9.24 25.13
N CYS A 158 -7.42 -10.20 24.45
CA CYS A 158 -8.12 -11.33 23.85
C CYS A 158 -8.48 -12.38 24.91
N GLU A 159 -9.72 -12.86 24.87
CA GLU A 159 -10.11 -14.06 25.63
C GLU A 159 -9.36 -15.29 25.11
N GLU A 160 -9.05 -16.23 26.02
CA GLU A 160 -8.40 -17.48 25.63
C GLU A 160 -9.16 -18.16 24.48
N GLY A 161 -8.46 -18.40 23.36
CA GLY A 161 -9.00 -19.04 22.17
C GLY A 161 -9.46 -18.11 21.04
N ASN A 162 -9.48 -16.78 21.24
CA ASN A 162 -9.87 -15.82 20.21
C ASN A 162 -8.68 -15.11 19.54
N ALA A 163 -7.45 -15.39 19.98
CA ALA A 163 -6.25 -14.82 19.34
C ALA A 163 -6.19 -15.21 17.85
N THR A 164 -6.01 -14.22 17.01
CA THR A 164 -5.93 -14.35 15.55
C THR A 164 -4.52 -13.99 15.08
N ALA A 165 -3.91 -14.85 14.28
CA ALA A 165 -2.67 -14.50 13.59
C ALA A 165 -3.01 -13.68 12.35
N HIS A 166 -2.53 -12.44 12.27
CA HIS A 166 -2.80 -11.52 11.16
C HIS A 166 -1.70 -11.51 10.10
N ILE A 167 -0.57 -12.16 10.37
CA ILE A 167 0.55 -12.25 9.44
C ILE A 167 1.24 -13.60 9.57
N ASP A 168 1.60 -14.18 8.41
CA ASP A 168 2.50 -15.32 8.30
C ASP A 168 3.49 -15.05 7.17
N TYR A 169 4.74 -14.78 7.51
CA TYR A 169 5.81 -14.51 6.55
C TYR A 169 6.20 -15.73 5.70
N SER A 170 5.81 -16.94 6.13
CA SER A 170 6.06 -18.17 5.38
C SER A 170 4.96 -18.50 4.36
N ASP A 171 3.77 -17.89 4.51
CA ASP A 171 2.60 -18.14 3.65
C ASP A 171 1.91 -16.82 3.23
N TYR A 172 2.61 -16.02 2.44
CA TYR A 172 2.16 -14.70 1.99
C TYR A 172 0.82 -14.71 1.24
N ASP A 173 0.59 -15.71 0.40
CA ASP A 173 -0.62 -15.78 -0.44
C ASP A 173 -1.71 -16.66 0.15
N GLY A 174 -1.37 -17.62 1.00
CA GLY A 174 -2.30 -18.60 1.52
C GLY A 174 -2.84 -18.30 2.91
N HIS A 175 -2.16 -17.46 3.70
CA HIS A 175 -2.59 -17.15 5.07
C HIS A 175 -3.97 -16.49 5.10
N ARG A 176 -4.89 -17.05 5.86
CA ARG A 176 -6.27 -16.59 6.02
C ARG A 176 -6.76 -16.81 7.43
N HIS A 177 -7.66 -15.97 7.87
CA HIS A 177 -8.41 -16.15 9.11
C HIS A 177 -9.90 -15.84 8.93
N PRO A 178 -10.77 -16.32 9.83
CA PRO A 178 -12.19 -16.01 9.76
C PRO A 178 -12.47 -14.58 10.17
N VAL A 179 -13.34 -13.93 9.41
CA VAL A 179 -13.79 -12.53 9.62
C VAL A 179 -15.30 -12.53 9.68
N ARG A 180 -15.86 -11.99 10.76
CA ARG A 180 -17.29 -11.80 10.93
C ARG A 180 -17.73 -10.52 10.21
N VAL A 181 -18.71 -10.64 9.34
CA VAL A 181 -19.27 -9.52 8.56
C VAL A 181 -20.51 -8.97 9.28
N ALA A 182 -20.58 -7.65 9.41
CA ALA A 182 -21.73 -6.99 10.01
C ALA A 182 -22.94 -7.01 9.06
N GLU A 183 -24.10 -7.37 9.57
CA GLU A 183 -25.36 -7.35 8.81
C GLU A 183 -25.68 -5.96 8.24
N ASN A 184 -26.35 -5.94 7.11
CA ASN A 184 -26.76 -4.71 6.41
C ASN A 184 -25.59 -3.78 5.99
N SER A 185 -24.38 -4.28 6.00
CA SER A 185 -23.20 -3.59 5.49
C SER A 185 -22.98 -3.86 3.99
N PRO A 186 -22.16 -3.05 3.30
CA PRO A 186 -21.71 -3.35 1.93
C PRO A 186 -21.11 -4.73 1.79
N LEU A 187 -20.21 -5.15 2.69
CA LEU A 187 -19.62 -6.48 2.67
C LEU A 187 -20.65 -7.59 2.81
N HIS A 188 -21.65 -7.41 3.68
CA HIS A 188 -22.75 -8.36 3.80
C HIS A 188 -23.49 -8.56 2.46
N ALA A 189 -23.74 -7.47 1.75
CA ALA A 189 -24.40 -7.54 0.43
C ALA A 189 -23.52 -8.26 -0.61
N TRP A 190 -22.21 -8.02 -0.60
CA TRP A 190 -21.28 -8.62 -1.58
C TRP A 190 -21.02 -10.10 -1.35
N PHE A 191 -20.96 -10.53 -0.09
CA PHE A 191 -20.62 -11.90 0.28
C PHE A 191 -21.81 -12.74 0.71
N ARG A 192 -23.04 -12.24 0.56
CA ARG A 192 -24.30 -12.89 1.05
C ARG A 192 -24.35 -14.38 0.74
N ASP A 193 -24.06 -14.76 -0.50
CA ASP A 193 -24.17 -16.15 -0.96
C ASP A 193 -23.00 -17.03 -0.48
N SER A 194 -21.99 -16.45 0.15
CA SER A 194 -20.80 -17.13 0.65
C SER A 194 -20.71 -17.15 2.17
N LEU A 195 -21.55 -16.37 2.86
CA LEU A 195 -21.58 -16.35 4.31
C LEU A 195 -22.29 -17.57 4.87
N GLU A 196 -21.69 -18.19 5.88
CA GLU A 196 -22.39 -19.20 6.69
C GLU A 196 -23.45 -18.49 7.54
N GLU A 197 -24.74 -18.73 7.27
CA GLU A 197 -25.88 -18.05 7.90
C GLU A 197 -25.82 -18.02 9.45
N ALA A 198 -25.31 -19.10 10.05
CA ALA A 198 -25.25 -19.20 11.51
C ALA A 198 -24.14 -18.37 12.16
N LYS A 199 -23.06 -18.04 11.42
CA LYS A 199 -21.86 -17.38 11.97
C LYS A 199 -21.58 -16.01 11.36
N MET A 200 -22.14 -15.72 10.20
CA MET A 200 -21.81 -14.52 9.43
C MET A 200 -20.32 -14.34 9.19
N GLU A 201 -19.59 -15.44 9.04
CA GLU A 201 -18.15 -15.49 8.88
C GLU A 201 -17.76 -15.88 7.44
N ILE A 202 -16.62 -15.32 7.00
CA ILE A 202 -15.94 -15.67 5.76
C ILE A 202 -14.44 -15.70 6.02
N TRP A 203 -13.70 -16.54 5.31
CA TRP A 203 -12.25 -16.60 5.42
C TRP A 203 -11.62 -15.56 4.51
N MET A 204 -10.89 -14.61 5.09
CA MET A 204 -10.21 -13.55 4.36
C MET A 204 -8.69 -13.67 4.50
N ASN A 205 -7.96 -13.32 3.44
CA ASN A 205 -6.51 -13.30 3.46
C ASN A 205 -6.00 -12.18 4.37
N SER A 206 -4.87 -12.41 5.01
CA SER A 206 -4.31 -11.47 5.97
C SER A 206 -2.79 -11.44 5.87
N TYR A 207 -2.22 -10.24 5.77
CA TYR A 207 -0.78 -10.03 5.77
C TYR A 207 -0.46 -8.63 6.32
N HIS A 208 -0.69 -8.44 7.62
CA HIS A 208 -0.42 -7.17 8.30
C HIS A 208 -0.17 -7.39 9.78
N HIS A 209 0.75 -6.65 10.38
CA HIS A 209 0.97 -6.64 11.83
C HIS A 209 0.39 -5.38 12.48
N GLN A 210 0.00 -4.37 11.68
CA GLN A 210 -0.71 -3.17 12.11
C GLN A 210 -2.19 -3.23 11.72
N GLY A 211 -3.05 -2.51 12.47
CA GLY A 211 -4.47 -2.42 12.19
C GLY A 211 -5.13 -1.29 12.96
N VAL A 212 -6.42 -1.10 12.73
CA VAL A 212 -7.20 -0.04 13.36
C VAL A 212 -7.35 -0.29 14.87
N LYS A 213 -6.80 0.62 15.70
CA LYS A 213 -6.95 0.61 17.16
C LYS A 213 -8.18 1.39 17.61
N ARG A 214 -8.32 2.62 17.12
CA ARG A 214 -9.52 3.45 17.29
C ARG A 214 -9.99 3.91 15.92
N LEU A 215 -11.18 3.47 15.56
CA LEU A 215 -11.83 3.91 14.34
C LEU A 215 -12.27 5.37 14.49
N ALA A 216 -12.06 6.18 13.47
CA ALA A 216 -12.53 7.55 13.43
C ALA A 216 -14.08 7.60 13.40
N ASP A 217 -14.67 8.55 14.12
CA ASP A 217 -16.13 8.66 14.33
C ASP A 217 -16.96 8.76 13.05
N ARG A 218 -16.34 9.14 11.95
CA ARG A 218 -16.96 9.22 10.64
C ARG A 218 -17.35 7.85 10.07
N PHE A 219 -16.66 6.80 10.47
CA PHE A 219 -16.79 5.48 9.87
C PHE A 219 -17.61 4.51 10.71
N VAL A 220 -18.25 3.58 10.01
CA VAL A 220 -18.95 2.44 10.62
C VAL A 220 -18.15 1.16 10.27
N PRO A 221 -17.79 0.36 11.28
CA PRO A 221 -17.11 -0.92 11.02
C PRO A 221 -18.09 -1.92 10.40
N MET A 222 -17.61 -2.72 9.46
CA MET A 222 -18.41 -3.71 8.73
C MET A 222 -17.83 -5.12 8.73
N ALA A 223 -16.62 -5.29 9.26
CA ALA A 223 -15.95 -6.58 9.37
C ALA A 223 -15.02 -6.63 10.57
N PHE A 224 -14.97 -7.78 11.25
CA PHE A 224 -14.20 -7.98 12.48
C PHE A 224 -13.52 -9.34 12.47
N ALA A 225 -12.24 -9.41 12.78
CA ALA A 225 -11.57 -10.66 13.14
C ALA A 225 -12.11 -11.19 14.48
N ARG A 226 -11.81 -12.44 14.83
CA ARG A 226 -12.30 -13.05 16.08
C ARG A 226 -11.76 -12.40 17.35
N ASP A 227 -10.58 -11.80 17.29
CA ASP A 227 -9.98 -11.02 18.37
C ASP A 227 -10.59 -9.60 18.50
N GLY A 228 -11.51 -9.25 17.62
CA GLY A 228 -12.20 -7.96 17.60
C GLY A 228 -11.52 -6.88 16.77
N LEU A 229 -10.41 -7.18 16.08
CA LEU A 229 -9.80 -6.24 15.16
C LEU A 229 -10.75 -5.88 14.03
N ILE A 230 -10.79 -4.59 13.66
CA ILE A 230 -11.60 -4.11 12.54
C ILE A 230 -10.91 -4.43 11.22
N GLU A 231 -11.54 -5.26 10.40
CA GLU A 231 -11.05 -5.72 9.10
C GLU A 231 -11.67 -4.95 7.91
N GLY A 232 -12.69 -4.15 8.18
CA GLY A 232 -13.30 -3.31 7.17
C GLY A 232 -14.23 -2.26 7.76
N PHE A 233 -14.28 -1.10 7.12
CA PHE A 233 -15.13 0.02 7.52
C PHE A 233 -15.50 0.89 6.33
N TYR A 234 -16.53 1.68 6.43
CA TYR A 234 -16.99 2.60 5.40
C TYR A 234 -17.64 3.85 6.00
N ASP A 235 -17.78 4.89 5.19
CA ASP A 235 -18.54 6.09 5.52
C ASP A 235 -19.98 5.91 5.05
N PRO A 236 -20.97 5.76 5.96
CA PRO A 236 -22.35 5.51 5.57
C PRO A 236 -23.02 6.70 4.86
N VAL A 237 -22.50 7.92 5.04
CA VAL A 237 -22.99 9.13 4.37
C VAL A 237 -22.41 9.26 2.96
N ALA A 238 -21.18 8.75 2.77
CA ALA A 238 -20.46 8.76 1.52
C ALA A 238 -20.39 7.35 0.87
N TYR A 239 -21.47 6.58 0.96
CA TYR A 239 -21.62 5.29 0.31
C TYR A 239 -22.94 5.21 -0.46
N ASN A 240 -22.86 5.53 -1.73
CA ASN A 240 -23.89 5.27 -2.75
C ASN A 240 -23.17 5.27 -4.11
N PRO A 241 -22.71 4.10 -4.59
CA PRO A 241 -21.97 4.02 -5.85
C PRO A 241 -22.70 4.57 -7.07
N GLU A 242 -24.04 4.47 -7.10
CA GLU A 242 -24.86 5.04 -8.21
C GLU A 242 -24.78 6.56 -8.25
N GLU A 243 -24.58 7.21 -7.10
CA GLU A 243 -24.46 8.66 -7.00
C GLU A 243 -23.00 9.17 -7.02
N GLY A 244 -22.04 8.29 -7.24
CA GLY A 244 -20.61 8.64 -7.24
C GLY A 244 -20.04 8.83 -5.83
N LYS A 245 -20.60 8.16 -4.83
CA LYS A 245 -20.15 8.19 -3.43
C LYS A 245 -19.59 6.83 -3.03
N PHE A 246 -18.33 6.80 -2.63
CA PHE A 246 -17.68 5.58 -2.17
C PHE A 246 -16.44 5.93 -1.34
N ILE A 247 -16.51 5.80 -0.03
CA ILE A 247 -15.37 5.97 0.87
C ILE A 247 -15.31 4.75 1.78
N MET A 248 -14.29 3.90 1.60
CA MET A 248 -14.19 2.60 2.22
C MET A 248 -12.73 2.20 2.47
N GLY A 249 -12.50 1.50 3.60
CA GLY A 249 -11.25 0.85 3.95
C GLY A 249 -11.44 -0.64 4.18
N LEU A 250 -10.59 -1.47 3.57
CA LEU A 250 -10.51 -2.91 3.77
C LEU A 250 -9.10 -3.27 4.23
N GLN A 251 -8.99 -3.99 5.34
CA GLN A 251 -7.68 -4.41 5.86
C GLN A 251 -7.13 -5.61 5.07
N PHE A 252 -8.00 -6.49 4.60
CA PHE A 252 -7.70 -7.63 3.75
C PHE A 252 -7.57 -7.23 2.26
N HIS A 253 -7.10 -8.16 1.42
CA HIS A 253 -6.80 -7.97 0.01
C HIS A 253 -7.78 -8.74 -0.89
N PRO A 254 -8.96 -8.19 -1.22
CA PRO A 254 -9.94 -8.90 -2.05
C PRO A 254 -9.43 -9.21 -3.46
N GLU A 255 -8.50 -8.41 -4.01
CA GLU A 255 -7.87 -8.62 -5.32
C GLU A 255 -6.98 -9.87 -5.36
N ARG A 256 -6.48 -10.31 -4.19
CA ARG A 256 -5.60 -11.47 -4.03
C ARG A 256 -6.31 -12.70 -3.51
N MET A 257 -7.59 -12.62 -3.15
CA MET A 257 -8.40 -13.77 -2.73
C MET A 257 -8.77 -14.61 -3.93
N ARG A 258 -7.77 -15.35 -4.44
CA ARG A 258 -7.85 -16.17 -5.66
C ARG A 258 -7.51 -17.64 -5.36
N ARG A 259 -8.12 -18.54 -6.12
CA ARG A 259 -7.85 -19.97 -6.04
C ARG A 259 -6.45 -20.25 -6.60
N PRO A 260 -5.62 -21.03 -5.90
CA PRO A 260 -4.27 -21.32 -6.35
C PRO A 260 -4.22 -21.84 -7.80
N GLY A 261 -3.37 -21.24 -8.62
CA GLY A 261 -3.17 -21.65 -10.03
C GLY A 261 -4.31 -21.30 -10.99
N THR A 262 -5.26 -20.46 -10.57
CA THR A 262 -6.36 -19.99 -11.42
C THR A 262 -6.52 -18.46 -11.32
N GLU A 263 -7.28 -17.89 -12.25
CA GLU A 263 -7.72 -16.47 -12.18
C GLU A 263 -9.02 -16.31 -11.38
N ASP A 264 -9.62 -17.42 -10.93
CA ASP A 264 -10.89 -17.40 -10.22
C ASP A 264 -10.72 -16.90 -8.79
N PHE A 265 -11.68 -16.08 -8.34
CA PHE A 265 -11.72 -15.65 -6.96
C PHE A 265 -12.16 -16.77 -6.00
N ASP A 266 -11.70 -16.71 -4.77
CA ASP A 266 -12.13 -17.61 -3.68
C ASP A 266 -13.65 -17.56 -3.49
N TYR A 267 -14.21 -16.35 -3.59
CA TYR A 267 -15.64 -16.08 -3.45
C TYR A 267 -16.14 -15.11 -4.53
N PRO A 268 -17.39 -15.27 -4.98
CA PRO A 268 -18.01 -14.37 -5.98
C PRO A 268 -18.03 -12.89 -5.55
N GLY A 269 -18.02 -12.63 -4.23
CA GLY A 269 -18.02 -11.28 -3.67
C GLY A 269 -16.67 -10.56 -3.69
N CYS A 270 -15.54 -11.26 -3.89
CA CYS A 270 -14.22 -10.64 -3.86
C CYS A 270 -14.04 -9.47 -4.85
N PRO A 271 -14.47 -9.56 -6.12
CA PRO A 271 -14.33 -8.45 -7.05
C PRO A 271 -15.25 -7.26 -6.78
N ALA A 272 -16.29 -7.42 -5.95
CA ALA A 272 -17.32 -6.40 -5.75
C ALA A 272 -16.75 -5.08 -5.19
N ALA A 273 -15.69 -5.13 -4.37
CA ALA A 273 -15.02 -3.94 -3.87
C ALA A 273 -14.55 -3.02 -5.01
N TYR A 274 -13.95 -3.60 -6.04
CA TYR A 274 -13.48 -2.86 -7.22
C TYR A 274 -14.61 -2.51 -8.17
N GLN A 275 -15.59 -3.39 -8.33
CA GLN A 275 -16.78 -3.15 -9.18
C GLN A 275 -17.56 -1.93 -8.69
N GLU A 276 -17.92 -1.90 -7.41
CA GLU A 276 -18.70 -0.81 -6.82
C GLU A 276 -17.86 0.47 -6.70
N PHE A 277 -16.55 0.36 -6.42
CA PHE A 277 -15.64 1.49 -6.44
C PHE A 277 -15.57 2.13 -7.82
N VAL A 278 -15.29 1.37 -8.89
CA VAL A 278 -15.19 1.91 -10.24
C VAL A 278 -16.54 2.42 -10.75
N LYS A 279 -17.65 1.78 -10.37
CA LYS A 279 -19.00 2.28 -10.61
C LYS A 279 -19.21 3.68 -10.03
N ALA A 280 -18.79 3.89 -8.77
CA ALA A 280 -18.83 5.20 -8.14
C ALA A 280 -17.90 6.21 -8.85
N VAL A 281 -16.71 5.80 -9.26
CA VAL A 281 -15.76 6.63 -10.02
C VAL A 281 -16.38 7.12 -11.34
N ILE A 282 -17.08 6.24 -12.05
CA ILE A 282 -17.79 6.57 -13.30
C ILE A 282 -18.93 7.56 -13.04
N ALA A 283 -19.73 7.31 -12.00
CA ALA A 283 -20.83 8.19 -11.62
C ALA A 283 -20.33 9.57 -11.18
N TYR A 284 -19.24 9.61 -10.41
CA TYR A 284 -18.58 10.85 -10.01
C TYR A 284 -18.06 11.66 -11.21
N GLN A 285 -17.38 11.00 -12.16
CA GLN A 285 -16.93 11.65 -13.40
C GLN A 285 -18.09 12.31 -14.14
N ARG A 286 -19.21 11.60 -14.29
CA ARG A 286 -20.42 12.13 -14.98
C ARG A 286 -20.93 13.37 -14.26
N LYS A 287 -21.00 13.34 -12.94
CA LYS A 287 -21.47 14.46 -12.11
C LYS A 287 -20.60 15.70 -12.27
N VAL A 288 -19.28 15.55 -12.23
CA VAL A 288 -18.31 16.65 -12.36
C VAL A 288 -18.32 17.21 -13.81
N SER A 289 -18.49 16.35 -14.82
CA SER A 289 -18.56 16.76 -16.22
C SER A 289 -19.89 17.44 -16.57
N SER A 290 -21.00 17.10 -15.91
CA SER A 290 -22.33 17.61 -16.22
C SER A 290 -22.60 19.03 -15.71
N THR A 291 -21.75 19.57 -14.87
CA THR A 291 -21.84 20.99 -14.45
C THR A 291 -21.51 21.97 -15.57
N ALA A 292 -21.04 21.48 -16.74
CA ALA A 292 -20.63 22.32 -17.87
C ALA A 292 -21.69 22.46 -18.98
N ASP A 293 -22.62 21.47 -19.19
CA ASP A 293 -23.63 21.57 -20.28
C ASP A 293 -24.83 20.64 -20.06
N ILE A 294 -25.98 21.18 -19.69
CA ILE A 294 -27.15 20.39 -19.26
C ILE A 294 -27.98 19.82 -20.43
N GLU A 295 -27.95 20.39 -21.65
CA GLU A 295 -28.88 20.03 -22.73
C GLU A 295 -28.43 18.86 -23.64
N ASN A 296 -27.19 18.36 -23.54
CA ASN A 296 -26.67 17.29 -24.40
C ASN A 296 -26.37 15.98 -23.66
N CYS A 297 -26.70 15.90 -22.36
CA CYS A 297 -26.12 14.89 -21.44
C CYS A 297 -26.60 13.44 -21.65
N GLN A 298 -27.87 13.18 -22.00
CA GLN A 298 -28.35 11.78 -22.07
C GLN A 298 -27.80 11.04 -23.30
N ARG A 299 -27.87 11.65 -24.47
CA ARG A 299 -27.36 11.04 -25.70
C ARG A 299 -25.84 10.89 -25.69
N LEU A 300 -25.11 11.89 -25.14
CA LEU A 300 -23.67 11.83 -24.97
C LEU A 300 -23.30 10.74 -23.95
N GLY A 301 -24.09 10.54 -22.90
CA GLY A 301 -23.89 9.51 -21.89
C GLY A 301 -23.98 8.08 -22.44
N GLU A 302 -24.95 7.79 -23.28
CA GLU A 302 -25.11 6.49 -23.91
C GLU A 302 -23.99 6.19 -24.93
N GLU A 303 -23.61 7.17 -25.76
CA GLU A 303 -22.48 7.04 -26.68
C GLU A 303 -21.15 6.86 -25.95
N MET A 304 -20.94 7.56 -24.84
CA MET A 304 -19.75 7.40 -24.00
C MET A 304 -19.70 6.02 -23.32
N GLU A 305 -20.83 5.50 -22.87
CA GLU A 305 -20.92 4.17 -22.27
C GLU A 305 -20.62 3.06 -23.29
N GLU A 306 -21.12 3.17 -24.49
CA GLU A 306 -20.83 2.23 -25.57
C GLU A 306 -19.35 2.28 -25.97
N LYS A 307 -18.77 3.47 -26.09
CA LYS A 307 -17.34 3.66 -26.35
C LYS A 307 -16.49 3.07 -25.23
N ARG A 308 -16.88 3.27 -23.96
CA ARG A 308 -16.21 2.69 -22.78
C ARG A 308 -16.20 1.17 -22.84
N LYS A 309 -17.35 0.54 -23.07
CA LYS A 309 -17.47 -0.92 -23.20
C LYS A 309 -16.58 -1.47 -24.32
N ASN A 310 -16.50 -0.76 -25.44
CA ASN A 310 -15.65 -1.16 -26.57
C ASN A 310 -14.16 -1.04 -26.25
N ILE A 311 -13.75 0.00 -25.52
CA ILE A 311 -12.37 0.17 -25.05
C ILE A 311 -12.01 -0.95 -24.07
N VAL A 312 -12.85 -1.21 -23.05
CA VAL A 312 -12.63 -2.29 -22.07
C VAL A 312 -12.52 -3.65 -22.75
N ARG A 313 -13.41 -3.95 -23.72
CA ARG A 313 -13.31 -5.20 -24.51
C ARG A 313 -12.01 -5.30 -25.29
N SER A 314 -11.55 -4.18 -25.86
CA SER A 314 -10.28 -4.14 -26.61
C SER A 314 -9.08 -4.40 -25.70
N PHE A 315 -9.06 -3.85 -24.48
CA PHE A 315 -8.02 -4.15 -23.49
C PHE A 315 -8.05 -5.61 -23.05
N SER A 316 -9.23 -6.15 -22.77
CA SER A 316 -9.40 -7.56 -22.38
C SER A 316 -8.91 -8.51 -23.47
N LEU A 317 -9.25 -8.24 -24.73
CA LEU A 317 -8.76 -9.00 -25.88
C LEU A 317 -7.24 -8.86 -26.06
N ALA A 318 -6.70 -7.66 -25.90
CA ALA A 318 -5.25 -7.42 -25.99
C ALA A 318 -4.50 -8.18 -24.87
N LYS A 319 -5.01 -8.15 -23.64
CA LYS A 319 -4.45 -8.92 -22.52
C LYS A 319 -4.46 -10.41 -22.83
N HIS A 320 -5.58 -10.95 -23.30
CA HIS A 320 -5.70 -12.39 -23.63
C HIS A 320 -4.73 -12.84 -24.72
N VAL A 321 -4.57 -12.02 -25.77
CA VAL A 321 -3.59 -12.28 -26.85
C VAL A 321 -2.15 -12.15 -26.36
N TYR A 322 -1.89 -11.22 -25.43
CA TYR A 322 -0.54 -10.99 -24.89
C TYR A 322 -0.13 -12.12 -23.95
N VAL A 323 -1.02 -12.51 -23.03
CA VAL A 323 -0.79 -13.63 -22.07
C VAL A 323 -0.67 -14.96 -22.80
N SER A 324 -1.51 -15.22 -23.81
CA SER A 324 -1.43 -16.45 -24.60
C SER A 324 -0.17 -16.56 -25.47
N LYS A 325 0.52 -15.46 -25.75
CA LYS A 325 1.80 -15.44 -26.49
C LYS A 325 3.03 -15.45 -25.60
N GLN A 326 2.89 -15.10 -24.34
CA GLN A 326 3.93 -15.24 -23.34
C GLN A 326 3.61 -16.49 -22.50
N GLU A 327 4.12 -17.65 -22.91
CA GLU A 327 4.56 -18.65 -21.94
C GLU A 327 5.61 -17.92 -21.10
N MET A 328 5.24 -17.44 -19.90
CA MET A 328 6.24 -16.95 -18.95
C MET A 328 7.23 -18.11 -18.73
N PRO A 329 8.51 -17.94 -19.06
CA PRO A 329 9.47 -18.91 -18.64
C PRO A 329 9.36 -18.96 -17.11
N PRO A 330 9.32 -20.16 -16.50
CA PRO A 330 9.30 -20.29 -15.05
C PRO A 330 10.40 -19.39 -14.50
N ALA A 331 10.06 -18.59 -13.47
CA ALA A 331 11.01 -17.73 -12.79
C ALA A 331 12.22 -18.60 -12.48
N LYS A 332 13.33 -18.37 -13.18
CA LYS A 332 14.48 -19.25 -13.05
C LYS A 332 14.96 -19.12 -11.62
N GLU A 333 15.11 -20.23 -10.92
CA GLU A 333 15.83 -20.34 -9.65
C GLU A 333 17.17 -19.56 -9.68
N GLN A 334 17.73 -19.29 -10.87
CA GLN A 334 18.88 -18.44 -11.11
C GLN A 334 18.72 -16.97 -10.66
N ASP A 335 17.50 -16.38 -10.64
CA ASP A 335 17.34 -15.01 -10.14
C ASP A 335 17.40 -14.95 -8.59
N LEU A 336 17.04 -16.05 -7.91
CA LEU A 336 17.24 -16.21 -6.47
C LEU A 336 18.70 -16.58 -6.13
N GLN A 337 19.37 -17.40 -6.96
CA GLN A 337 20.77 -17.74 -6.80
C GLN A 337 21.72 -16.58 -7.13
N ILE A 338 21.43 -15.77 -8.15
CA ILE A 338 22.20 -14.56 -8.46
C ILE A 338 22.14 -13.56 -7.28
N GLY A 339 21.03 -13.50 -6.55
CA GLY A 339 20.93 -12.74 -5.31
C GLY A 339 21.87 -13.25 -4.22
N ALA A 340 21.96 -14.57 -4.07
CA ALA A 340 22.80 -15.22 -3.06
C ALA A 340 24.30 -15.18 -3.41
N GLU A 341 24.66 -15.46 -4.65
CA GLU A 341 26.05 -15.40 -5.15
C GLU A 341 26.57 -13.95 -5.19
N PHE A 342 25.72 -12.97 -5.47
CA PHE A 342 26.09 -11.55 -5.43
C PHE A 342 26.33 -11.05 -3.99
N LEU A 343 25.66 -11.66 -3.02
CA LEU A 343 25.87 -11.41 -1.59
C LEU A 343 27.22 -11.98 -1.10
N GLU A 344 27.64 -13.14 -1.60
CA GLU A 344 28.91 -13.76 -1.24
C GLU A 344 30.10 -13.07 -1.89
N ALA A 345 30.01 -12.66 -3.17
CA ALA A 345 31.12 -12.11 -3.93
C ALA A 345 31.52 -10.68 -3.57
N ASN A 346 30.63 -9.88 -2.96
CA ASN A 346 30.85 -8.47 -2.65
C ASN A 346 30.90 -8.13 -1.15
N ALA A 347 30.87 -9.10 -0.26
CA ALA A 347 30.78 -8.95 1.19
C ALA A 347 32.12 -9.09 1.93
N ALA A 348 33.24 -8.74 1.34
CA ALA A 348 34.51 -8.66 2.07
C ALA A 348 34.49 -7.43 3.01
N LEU A 349 33.92 -7.61 4.20
CA LEU A 349 34.12 -6.70 5.32
C LEU A 349 35.61 -6.74 5.72
N ASN A 350 36.15 -5.57 6.10
CA ASN A 350 37.45 -5.61 6.71
C ASN A 350 37.37 -6.37 8.07
N PRO A 351 38.42 -7.07 8.52
CA PRO A 351 38.36 -7.90 9.71
C PRO A 351 37.90 -7.19 10.99
N GLN A 352 38.08 -5.87 11.04
CA GLN A 352 37.70 -5.04 12.18
C GLN A 352 36.18 -4.75 12.20
N GLN A 353 35.56 -4.58 11.04
CA GLN A 353 34.13 -4.42 10.87
C GLN A 353 33.36 -5.73 11.15
N GLU A 354 33.94 -6.85 10.72
CA GLU A 354 33.40 -8.19 10.98
C GLU A 354 33.43 -8.55 12.48
N LYS A 355 34.50 -8.21 13.17
CA LYS A 355 34.66 -8.41 14.62
C LYS A 355 33.66 -7.57 15.41
N ARG A 356 33.45 -6.31 15.00
CA ARG A 356 32.47 -5.41 15.63
C ARG A 356 31.03 -5.88 15.43
N LEU A 357 30.66 -6.35 14.23
CA LEU A 357 29.32 -6.90 13.95
C LEU A 357 29.03 -8.19 14.72
N LYS A 358 30.03 -9.06 14.88
CA LYS A 358 29.91 -10.28 15.71
C LYS A 358 29.73 -9.93 17.20
N GLN A 359 30.37 -8.87 17.68
CA GLN A 359 30.22 -8.38 19.06
C GLN A 359 28.84 -7.79 19.34
N MET A 360 28.14 -7.26 18.32
CA MET A 360 26.79 -6.70 18.47
C MET A 360 25.66 -7.75 18.44
N GLY A 361 25.96 -9.05 18.40
CA GLY A 361 24.97 -10.12 18.36
C GLY A 361 24.08 -10.14 17.11
N ALA A 362 24.40 -9.33 16.12
CA ALA A 362 23.64 -9.25 14.89
C ALA A 362 23.85 -10.50 14.03
N THR A 363 22.78 -11.18 13.67
CA THR A 363 22.87 -12.24 12.67
C THR A 363 23.34 -11.67 11.33
N VAL A 364 24.12 -12.44 10.59
CA VAL A 364 24.72 -12.02 9.29
C VAL A 364 23.68 -11.46 8.32
N ARG A 365 22.43 -11.92 8.35
CA ARG A 365 21.34 -11.41 7.53
C ARG A 365 20.96 -9.94 7.83
N ASN A 366 20.88 -9.56 9.09
CA ASN A 366 20.56 -8.18 9.48
C ASN A 366 21.70 -7.22 9.17
N ALA A 367 22.94 -7.66 9.41
CA ALA A 367 24.13 -6.90 9.04
C ALA A 367 24.25 -6.67 7.51
N SER A 368 23.90 -7.67 6.70
CA SER A 368 23.90 -7.58 5.24
C SER A 368 22.89 -6.53 4.74
N PHE A 369 21.67 -6.52 5.28
CA PHE A 369 20.63 -5.54 4.91
C PHE A 369 21.03 -4.09 5.22
N TYR A 370 21.60 -3.83 6.39
CA TYR A 370 22.11 -2.49 6.75
C TYR A 370 23.34 -2.10 5.92
N LEU A 371 24.21 -3.04 5.62
CA LEU A 371 25.41 -2.80 4.81
C LEU A 371 25.07 -2.59 3.33
N GLU A 372 24.04 -3.22 2.78
CA GLU A 372 23.54 -2.90 1.44
C GLU A 372 22.96 -1.48 1.35
N LYS A 373 22.27 -1.00 2.39
CA LYS A 373 21.85 0.41 2.47
C LYS A 373 23.01 1.39 2.62
N ILE A 374 24.09 0.99 3.28
CA ILE A 374 25.29 1.81 3.54
C ILE A 374 26.32 1.69 2.42
N LYS A 375 26.46 0.52 1.76
CA LYS A 375 27.31 0.35 0.59
C LYS A 375 26.71 1.05 -0.63
N MET A 376 27.09 2.29 -0.85
CA MET A 376 26.97 2.84 -2.20
C MET A 376 27.85 2.00 -3.12
N ASN A 377 27.24 1.27 -4.08
CA ASN A 377 28.05 0.59 -5.09
C ASN A 377 28.79 1.65 -5.95
N GLU A 378 29.76 1.22 -6.73
CA GLU A 378 30.59 2.13 -7.53
C GLU A 378 29.76 3.00 -8.49
N ALA A 379 28.64 2.50 -9.00
CA ALA A 379 27.73 3.30 -9.84
C ALA A 379 27.05 4.44 -9.08
N ARG A 380 26.66 4.23 -7.80
CA ARG A 380 26.11 5.29 -6.95
C ARG A 380 27.17 6.30 -6.54
N LYS A 381 28.41 5.83 -6.27
CA LYS A 381 29.54 6.72 -6.00
C LYS A 381 29.83 7.60 -7.22
N THR A 382 29.81 7.01 -8.42
CA THR A 382 30.04 7.75 -9.67
C THR A 382 28.91 8.76 -9.92
N ALA A 383 27.64 8.36 -9.75
CA ALA A 383 26.50 9.26 -9.91
C ALA A 383 26.51 10.40 -8.87
N ALA A 384 26.83 10.09 -7.61
CA ALA A 384 26.98 11.09 -6.56
C ALA A 384 28.13 12.07 -6.89
N ARG A 385 29.28 11.57 -7.38
CA ARG A 385 30.40 12.40 -7.81
C ARG A 385 30.00 13.38 -8.92
N ILE A 386 29.34 12.88 -9.98
CA ILE A 386 28.87 13.70 -11.10
C ILE A 386 27.88 14.77 -10.62
N THR A 387 27.03 14.43 -9.65
CA THR A 387 26.09 15.40 -9.07
C THR A 387 26.83 16.47 -8.25
N MET A 388 27.78 16.05 -7.43
CA MET A 388 28.58 16.96 -6.59
C MET A 388 29.49 17.89 -7.45
N GLU A 389 30.00 17.40 -8.57
CA GLU A 389 30.79 18.23 -9.51
C GLU A 389 29.99 19.39 -10.13
N LYS A 390 28.66 19.30 -10.12
CA LYS A 390 27.74 20.36 -10.61
C LYS A 390 27.32 21.34 -9.53
N MET A 391 27.64 21.08 -8.26
CA MET A 391 27.27 21.93 -7.13
C MET A 391 28.26 23.11 -6.97
N SER A 392 27.74 24.23 -6.43
CA SER A 392 28.64 25.33 -6.05
C SER A 392 29.51 24.94 -4.85
N ILE A 393 30.61 25.68 -4.64
CA ILE A 393 31.49 25.45 -3.49
C ILE A 393 30.74 25.61 -2.16
N GLU A 394 29.79 26.54 -2.07
CA GLU A 394 28.94 26.75 -0.90
C GLU A 394 28.04 25.54 -0.64
N GLN A 395 27.35 25.06 -1.67
CA GLN A 395 26.53 23.85 -1.57
C GLN A 395 27.33 22.60 -1.19
N LEU A 396 28.55 22.45 -1.73
CA LEU A 396 29.45 21.37 -1.35
C LEU A 396 29.92 21.50 0.09
N SER A 397 30.18 22.73 0.57
CA SER A 397 30.59 22.99 1.95
C SER A 397 29.46 22.64 2.95
N GLU A 398 28.24 23.05 2.63
CA GLU A 398 27.05 22.70 3.44
C GLU A 398 26.82 21.18 3.49
N LEU A 399 26.88 20.51 2.33
CA LEU A 399 26.74 19.08 2.22
C LEU A 399 27.84 18.33 2.99
N HIS A 400 29.09 18.78 2.87
CA HIS A 400 30.22 18.23 3.60
C HIS A 400 30.03 18.38 5.12
N SER A 401 29.62 19.58 5.58
CA SER A 401 29.37 19.88 6.98
C SER A 401 28.24 18.99 7.54
N PHE A 402 27.16 18.83 6.78
CA PHE A 402 26.04 17.96 7.12
C PHE A 402 26.48 16.48 7.29
N TYR A 403 27.18 15.91 6.31
CA TYR A 403 27.63 14.52 6.40
C TYR A 403 28.70 14.31 7.45
N HIS A 404 29.54 15.29 7.70
CA HIS A 404 30.51 15.23 8.78
C HIS A 404 29.83 15.20 10.15
N MET A 405 28.81 16.06 10.37
CA MET A 405 28.00 16.08 11.59
C MET A 405 27.24 14.75 11.77
N MET A 406 26.59 14.26 10.71
CA MET A 406 25.88 12.98 10.76
C MET A 406 26.81 11.79 11.04
N GLY A 407 27.99 11.77 10.44
CA GLY A 407 29.01 10.78 10.71
C GLY A 407 29.48 10.77 12.17
N LYS A 408 29.64 11.95 12.76
CA LYS A 408 30.01 12.12 14.15
C LYS A 408 28.92 11.62 15.10
N ILE A 409 27.65 12.00 14.83
CA ILE A 409 26.49 11.51 15.61
C ILE A 409 26.37 9.99 15.53
N CYS A 410 26.52 9.41 14.33
CA CYS A 410 26.50 7.96 14.15
C CYS A 410 27.61 7.27 14.94
N SER A 411 28.84 7.82 14.96
CA SER A 411 29.93 7.28 15.76
C SER A 411 29.65 7.37 17.26
N GLU A 412 29.18 8.49 17.74
CA GLU A 412 28.85 8.69 19.16
C GLU A 412 27.74 7.73 19.64
N VAL A 413 26.68 7.56 18.83
CA VAL A 413 25.59 6.63 19.15
C VAL A 413 26.10 5.17 19.10
N PHE A 414 26.95 4.85 18.14
CA PHE A 414 27.54 3.53 18.02
C PHE A 414 28.43 3.19 19.21
N ASP A 415 29.31 4.12 19.61
CA ASP A 415 30.21 3.93 20.76
C ASP A 415 29.43 3.79 22.08
N LYS A 416 28.38 4.61 22.29
CA LYS A 416 27.47 4.47 23.45
C LYS A 416 26.78 3.10 23.51
N LYS A 417 26.36 2.56 22.35
CA LYS A 417 25.75 1.23 22.29
C LYS A 417 26.76 0.11 22.53
N LEU A 418 28.03 0.32 22.19
CA LEU A 418 29.11 -0.64 22.49
C LEU A 418 29.50 -0.64 23.97
N GLU A 419 29.41 0.50 24.64
CA GLU A 419 29.70 0.63 26.06
C GLU A 419 28.57 0.04 26.94
N ALA A 420 27.34 -0.03 26.41
CA ALA A 420 26.16 -0.55 27.10
C ALA A 420 25.96 -2.07 26.92
N THR A 421 26.80 -2.74 26.12
CA THR A 421 26.83 -4.19 25.90
C THR A 421 28.08 -4.79 26.50
#